data_69c2351723d055d274807bbeb24534ba
#
_entry.id   69c2351723d055d274807bbeb24534ba
#
_cell.length_a   1.000
_cell.length_b   1.000
_cell.length_c   1.000
_cell.angle_alpha   90.00
_cell.angle_beta   90.00
_cell.angle_gamma   90.00
#
_symmetry.space_group_name_H-M   'P 1'
#
loop_
_entity.id
_entity.type
_entity.pdbx_description
1 polymer ?
#
loop_
_entity_poly.entity_id
_entity_poly.type
_entity_poly.pdbx_seq_one_letter_code
_entity_poly.pdbx_strand_id
1 'polypeptide(L)'
;MEKRDMYNIGLIFVIGLFAYLIFRRMNYQEGFDGSGNATPAPASSSNGIAGNSTNYLAQIKSQTVKYGDTFNVSKYRTEYEDIVMSLDDLLNAVMLEKVLSINPANPQQGFAMLGELNNAKAGLNNVMKFIDGK
;
A
#
# COMPACT_ATOMS: atom_id res chain seq x y z
N MET A 1 35.26 -8.45 43.97
CA MET A 1 34.09 -8.16 43.14
C MET A 1 32.97 -9.10 43.55
N GLU A 2 31.95 -8.58 44.18
CA GLU A 2 30.80 -9.39 44.59
C GLU A 2 29.99 -9.82 43.34
N LYS A 3 29.44 -11.01 43.38
CA LYS A 3 28.64 -11.58 42.29
C LYS A 3 27.50 -10.63 41.82
N ARG A 4 27.06 -9.75 42.73
CA ARG A 4 26.04 -8.72 42.46
C ARG A 4 26.53 -7.63 41.52
N ASP A 5 27.81 -7.26 41.62
CA ASP A 5 28.38 -6.20 40.74
C ASP A 5 28.55 -6.70 39.31
N MET A 6 28.89 -7.97 39.14
CA MET A 6 28.95 -8.61 37.80
C MET A 6 27.57 -8.68 37.14
N TYR A 7 26.51 -8.95 37.91
CA TYR A 7 25.13 -8.95 37.37
C TYR A 7 24.67 -7.55 36.95
N ASN A 8 24.98 -6.53 37.75
CA ASN A 8 24.63 -5.15 37.45
C ASN A 8 25.36 -4.62 36.19
N ILE A 9 26.64 -4.95 36.06
CA ILE A 9 27.42 -4.58 34.86
C ILE A 9 26.87 -5.28 33.61
N GLY A 10 26.55 -6.57 33.72
CA GLY A 10 25.91 -7.32 32.64
C GLY A 10 24.54 -6.74 32.20
N LEU A 11 23.74 -6.35 33.19
CA LEU A 11 22.42 -5.75 32.93
C LEU A 11 22.53 -4.39 32.21
N ILE A 12 23.47 -3.54 32.66
CA ILE A 12 23.74 -2.25 31.99
C ILE A 12 24.20 -2.45 30.56
N PHE A 13 25.03 -3.46 30.30
CA PHE A 13 25.50 -3.77 28.95
C PHE A 13 24.37 -4.23 28.04
N VAL A 14 23.45 -5.07 28.54
CA VAL A 14 22.26 -5.54 27.79
C VAL A 14 21.32 -4.37 27.48
N ILE A 15 21.06 -3.49 28.45
CA ILE A 15 20.20 -2.30 28.25
C ILE A 15 20.84 -1.35 27.23
N GLY A 16 22.16 -1.12 27.32
CA GLY A 16 22.89 -0.29 26.36
C GLY A 16 22.85 -0.86 24.94
N LEU A 17 22.96 -2.19 24.81
CA LEU A 17 22.89 -2.87 23.51
C LEU A 17 21.47 -2.81 22.93
N PHE A 18 20.43 -2.94 23.77
CA PHE A 18 19.04 -2.76 23.34
C PHE A 18 18.74 -1.32 22.92
N ALA A 19 19.19 -0.34 23.69
CA ALA A 19 19.07 1.07 23.32
C ALA A 19 19.81 1.37 22.00
N TYR A 20 21.02 0.86 21.81
CA TYR A 20 21.77 1.00 20.57
C TYR A 20 21.03 0.38 19.38
N LEU A 21 20.43 -0.80 19.51
CA LEU A 21 19.65 -1.44 18.45
C LEU A 21 18.39 -0.66 18.12
N ILE A 22 17.71 -0.07 19.10
CA ILE A 22 16.55 0.79 18.89
C ILE A 22 16.95 2.06 18.15
N PHE A 23 18.01 2.75 18.59
CA PHE A 23 18.54 3.94 17.92
C PHE A 23 19.03 3.64 16.50
N ARG A 24 19.71 2.50 16.29
CA ARG A 24 20.11 2.08 14.95
C ARG A 24 18.92 1.80 14.04
N ARG A 25 17.81 1.29 14.58
CA ARG A 25 16.59 1.05 13.81
C ARG A 25 15.83 2.35 13.52
N MET A 26 15.88 3.33 14.41
CA MET A 26 15.27 4.65 14.19
C MET A 26 16.06 5.48 13.19
N ASN A 27 17.39 5.38 13.14
CA ASN A 27 18.22 6.07 12.14
C ASN A 27 18.15 5.46 10.73
N TYR A 28 17.51 4.30 10.56
CA TYR A 28 17.30 3.72 9.21
C TYR A 28 16.13 4.35 8.45
N GLN A 29 15.43 5.32 9.04
CA GLN A 29 14.33 6.05 8.41
C GLN A 29 14.73 7.41 7.85
N GLU A 30 15.98 7.84 8.04
CA GLU A 30 16.52 9.10 7.50
C GLU A 30 17.40 8.93 6.25
N GLY A 31 17.12 7.95 5.42
CA GLY A 31 17.88 7.64 4.22
C GLY A 31 17.16 7.90 2.91
N PHE A 32 16.32 8.95 2.82
CA PHE A 32 15.91 9.50 1.53
C PHE A 32 16.18 10.99 1.47
N ASP A 33 17.46 11.33 1.62
CA ASP A 33 17.96 12.62 1.21
C ASP A 33 18.34 12.52 -0.27
N GLY A 34 17.33 12.64 -1.13
CA GLY A 34 17.54 12.99 -2.52
C GLY A 34 18.20 14.37 -2.55
N SER A 35 19.52 14.37 -2.73
CA SER A 35 20.33 15.56 -2.98
C SER A 35 19.71 16.43 -4.07
N GLY A 36 18.83 17.29 -3.67
CA GLY A 36 18.29 18.39 -4.40
C GLY A 36 18.14 19.50 -3.39
N ASN A 37 19.06 20.47 -3.46
CA ASN A 37 19.17 21.66 -2.66
C ASN A 37 17.82 22.42 -2.63
N ALA A 38 16.89 21.99 -1.79
CA ALA A 38 15.66 22.69 -1.48
C ALA A 38 15.74 23.11 -0.03
N THR A 39 16.16 24.35 0.19
CA THR A 39 15.91 25.11 1.40
C THR A 39 14.50 24.81 1.89
N PRO A 40 14.29 24.43 3.18
CA PRO A 40 12.96 24.27 3.69
C PRO A 40 12.27 25.63 3.61
N ALA A 41 11.39 25.80 2.64
CA ALA A 41 10.51 26.94 2.60
C ALA A 41 9.68 26.90 3.88
N PRO A 42 9.56 28.03 4.60
CA PRO A 42 8.73 28.09 5.79
C PRO A 42 7.33 27.67 5.40
N ALA A 43 6.72 26.82 6.22
CA ALA A 43 5.36 26.39 6.07
C ALA A 43 4.43 27.59 6.11
N SER A 44 4.26 28.27 4.99
CA SER A 44 3.29 29.32 4.81
C SER A 44 1.96 28.64 4.50
N SER A 45 1.15 28.59 5.50
CA SER A 45 -0.14 27.93 5.61
C SER A 45 -1.26 28.51 4.75
N SER A 46 -0.96 29.31 3.75
CA SER A 46 -1.99 30.06 3.02
C SER A 46 -2.23 29.62 1.57
N ASN A 47 -1.44 28.70 1.07
CA ASN A 47 -1.61 28.26 -0.31
C ASN A 47 -2.25 26.87 -0.32
N GLY A 48 -3.53 26.77 -0.14
CA GLY A 48 -4.33 25.55 -0.21
C GLY A 48 -3.75 24.33 -0.95
N ILE A 49 -4.53 23.34 -1.24
CA ILE A 49 -4.12 22.08 -1.90
C ILE A 49 -3.25 22.33 -3.15
N ALA A 50 -3.47 23.42 -3.90
CA ALA A 50 -2.72 23.74 -5.10
C ALA A 50 -1.24 24.10 -4.84
N GLY A 51 -0.92 24.82 -3.77
CA GLY A 51 0.46 25.19 -3.44
C GLY A 51 1.33 24.02 -2.98
N ASN A 52 0.71 22.93 -2.57
CA ASN A 52 1.39 21.72 -2.09
C ASN A 52 1.26 20.53 -3.06
N SER A 53 0.71 20.76 -4.24
CA SER A 53 0.40 19.70 -5.22
C SER A 53 1.64 18.90 -5.65
N THR A 54 2.77 19.58 -5.83
CA THR A 54 4.03 18.94 -6.23
C THR A 54 4.55 17.99 -5.15
N ASN A 55 4.53 18.42 -3.89
CA ASN A 55 4.94 17.58 -2.76
C ASN A 55 3.96 16.40 -2.56
N TYR A 56 2.67 16.68 -2.70
CA TYR A 56 1.66 15.64 -2.61
C TYR A 56 1.80 14.60 -3.72
N LEU A 57 2.05 15.05 -4.96
CA LEU A 57 2.32 14.15 -6.08
C LEU A 57 3.58 13.30 -5.85
N ALA A 58 4.66 13.90 -5.33
CA ALA A 58 5.87 13.18 -4.98
C ALA A 58 5.62 12.10 -3.93
N GLN A 59 4.82 12.41 -2.90
CA GLN A 59 4.42 11.44 -1.88
C GLN A 59 3.60 10.28 -2.48
N ILE A 60 2.61 10.57 -3.34
CA ILE A 60 1.83 9.53 -4.01
C ILE A 60 2.73 8.62 -4.84
N LYS A 61 3.63 9.19 -5.65
CA LYS A 61 4.57 8.41 -6.47
C LYS A 61 5.48 7.54 -5.60
N SER A 62 6.01 8.07 -4.51
CA SER A 62 6.82 7.31 -3.56
C SER A 62 6.06 6.14 -2.95
N GLN A 63 4.80 6.36 -2.54
CA GLN A 63 3.96 5.29 -2.03
C GLN A 63 3.67 4.23 -3.10
N THR A 64 3.41 4.63 -4.34
CA THR A 64 3.17 3.70 -5.46
C THR A 64 4.39 2.81 -5.71
N VAL A 65 5.60 3.38 -5.69
CA VAL A 65 6.85 2.60 -5.81
C VAL A 65 6.99 1.64 -4.64
N LYS A 66 6.80 2.13 -3.41
CA LYS A 66 6.89 1.30 -2.21
C LYS A 66 5.94 0.10 -2.24
N TYR A 67 4.71 0.28 -2.69
CA TYR A 67 3.77 -0.84 -2.86
C TYR A 67 4.22 -1.79 -3.96
N GLY A 68 4.69 -1.26 -5.10
CA GLY A 68 5.25 -2.08 -6.18
C GLY A 68 6.40 -2.96 -5.70
N ASP A 69 7.31 -2.39 -4.89
CA ASP A 69 8.46 -3.12 -4.32
C ASP A 69 8.02 -4.12 -3.24
N THR A 70 7.05 -3.73 -2.40
CA THR A 70 6.52 -4.62 -1.34
C THR A 70 5.90 -5.89 -1.92
N PHE A 71 5.15 -5.76 -2.99
CA PHE A 71 4.51 -6.90 -3.66
C PHE A 71 5.41 -7.57 -4.71
N ASN A 72 6.60 -7.03 -4.98
CA ASN A 72 7.50 -7.50 -6.04
C ASN A 72 6.75 -7.71 -7.37
N VAL A 73 5.95 -6.71 -7.77
CA VAL A 73 5.01 -6.82 -8.89
C VAL A 73 5.71 -7.25 -10.18
N SER A 74 6.88 -6.68 -10.49
CA SER A 74 7.64 -7.06 -11.69
C SER A 74 8.15 -8.51 -11.66
N LYS A 75 8.39 -9.08 -10.48
CA LYS A 75 8.86 -10.48 -10.32
C LYS A 75 7.73 -11.49 -10.47
N TYR A 76 6.56 -11.18 -9.92
CA TYR A 76 5.39 -12.08 -9.86
C TYR A 76 4.25 -11.58 -10.76
N ARG A 77 4.61 -10.90 -11.85
CA ARG A 77 3.65 -10.28 -12.76
C ARG A 77 2.65 -11.30 -13.32
N THR A 78 3.16 -12.40 -13.86
CA THR A 78 2.32 -13.43 -14.49
C THR A 78 1.34 -14.03 -13.49
N GLU A 79 1.80 -14.33 -12.27
CA GLU A 79 0.95 -14.87 -11.22
C GLU A 79 -0.15 -13.90 -10.80
N TYR A 80 0.16 -12.59 -10.74
CA TYR A 80 -0.83 -11.57 -10.44
C TYR A 80 -1.83 -11.36 -11.60
N GLU A 81 -1.36 -11.40 -12.85
CA GLU A 81 -2.23 -11.37 -14.04
C GLU A 81 -3.19 -12.55 -14.03
N ASP A 82 -2.70 -13.76 -13.76
CA ASP A 82 -3.52 -14.98 -13.68
C ASP A 82 -4.56 -14.90 -12.56
N ILE A 83 -4.19 -14.35 -11.39
CA ILE A 83 -5.13 -14.13 -10.29
C ILE A 83 -6.23 -13.15 -10.71
N VAL A 84 -5.89 -12.03 -11.32
CA VAL A 84 -6.87 -11.03 -11.76
C VAL A 84 -7.79 -11.58 -12.84
N MET A 85 -7.27 -12.33 -13.81
CA MET A 85 -8.08 -12.99 -14.83
C MET A 85 -9.03 -14.03 -14.23
N SER A 86 -8.54 -14.86 -13.30
CA SER A 86 -9.37 -15.85 -12.62
C SER A 86 -10.49 -15.21 -11.79
N LEU A 87 -10.22 -14.06 -11.16
CA LEU A 87 -11.24 -13.28 -10.44
C LEU A 87 -12.26 -12.65 -11.41
N ASP A 88 -11.84 -12.18 -12.59
CA ASP A 88 -12.75 -11.67 -13.61
C ASP A 88 -13.70 -12.76 -14.11
N ASP A 89 -13.18 -13.97 -14.35
CA ASP A 89 -13.99 -15.13 -14.75
C ASP A 89 -14.98 -15.52 -13.66
N LEU A 90 -14.54 -15.53 -12.39
CA LEU A 90 -15.43 -15.78 -11.26
C LEU A 90 -16.55 -14.73 -11.18
N LEU A 91 -16.22 -13.45 -11.34
CA LEU A 91 -17.23 -12.38 -11.36
C LEU A 91 -18.22 -12.57 -12.49
N ASN A 92 -17.78 -12.97 -13.70
CA ASN A 92 -18.67 -13.26 -14.82
C ASN A 92 -19.64 -14.40 -14.50
N ALA A 93 -19.16 -15.48 -13.84
CA ALA A 93 -20.01 -16.59 -13.43
C ALA A 93 -21.04 -16.15 -12.37
N VAL A 94 -20.61 -15.37 -11.37
CA VAL A 94 -21.52 -14.81 -10.35
C VAL A 94 -22.53 -13.85 -10.97
N MET A 95 -22.14 -13.02 -11.93
CA MET A 95 -23.05 -12.13 -12.65
C MET A 95 -24.12 -12.94 -13.41
N LEU A 96 -23.73 -14.02 -14.09
CA LEU A 96 -24.68 -14.91 -14.77
C LEU A 96 -25.65 -15.53 -13.79
N GLU A 97 -25.17 -16.04 -12.64
CA GLU A 97 -26.04 -16.57 -11.59
C GLU A 97 -27.08 -15.52 -11.13
N LYS A 98 -26.61 -14.28 -10.91
CA LYS A 98 -27.50 -13.19 -10.47
C LYS A 98 -28.52 -12.82 -11.55
N VAL A 99 -28.13 -12.75 -12.82
CA VAL A 99 -29.04 -12.51 -13.93
C VAL A 99 -30.16 -13.55 -13.96
N LEU A 100 -29.80 -14.84 -13.82
CA LEU A 100 -30.77 -15.93 -13.85
C LEU A 100 -31.66 -15.99 -12.58
N SER A 101 -31.24 -15.37 -11.51
CA SER A 101 -31.98 -15.33 -10.22
C SER A 101 -32.81 -14.07 -10.03
N ILE A 102 -32.84 -13.13 -11.00
CA ILE A 102 -33.63 -11.91 -10.89
C ILE A 102 -35.13 -12.25 -10.83
N ASN A 103 -35.80 -11.75 -9.78
CA ASN A 103 -37.25 -11.86 -9.71
C ASN A 103 -37.89 -10.85 -10.65
N PRO A 104 -38.67 -11.29 -11.68
CA PRO A 104 -39.29 -10.37 -12.62
C PRO A 104 -40.32 -9.43 -11.98
N ALA A 105 -40.88 -9.80 -10.83
CA ALA A 105 -41.84 -8.95 -10.10
C ALA A 105 -41.18 -7.82 -9.30
N ASN A 106 -39.90 -7.99 -8.93
CA ASN A 106 -39.10 -6.96 -8.25
C ASN A 106 -37.66 -7.01 -8.67
N PRO A 107 -37.32 -6.52 -9.87
CA PRO A 107 -35.97 -6.67 -10.46
C PRO A 107 -34.93 -5.71 -9.89
N GLN A 108 -35.34 -4.68 -9.16
CA GLN A 108 -34.45 -3.58 -8.74
C GLN A 108 -33.29 -4.06 -7.87
N GLN A 109 -33.53 -4.99 -6.95
CA GLN A 109 -32.48 -5.54 -6.10
C GLN A 109 -31.45 -6.35 -6.92
N GLY A 110 -31.90 -7.12 -7.91
CA GLY A 110 -31.02 -7.84 -8.83
C GLY A 110 -30.15 -6.90 -9.66
N PHE A 111 -30.72 -5.83 -10.17
CA PHE A 111 -29.95 -4.82 -10.94
C PHE A 111 -28.95 -4.05 -10.07
N ALA A 112 -29.27 -3.75 -8.80
CA ALA A 112 -28.32 -3.14 -7.90
C ALA A 112 -27.10 -4.04 -7.68
N MET A 113 -27.30 -5.33 -7.42
CA MET A 113 -26.22 -6.32 -7.27
C MET A 113 -25.36 -6.46 -8.52
N LEU A 114 -25.98 -6.46 -9.72
CA LEU A 114 -25.23 -6.47 -10.98
C LEU A 114 -24.39 -5.21 -11.15
N GLY A 115 -24.89 -4.05 -10.71
CA GLY A 115 -24.13 -2.81 -10.70
C GLY A 115 -22.87 -2.89 -9.81
N GLU A 116 -23.00 -3.47 -8.61
CA GLU A 116 -21.87 -3.67 -7.70
C GLU A 116 -20.82 -4.63 -8.28
N LEU A 117 -21.26 -5.73 -8.88
CA LEU A 117 -20.35 -6.68 -9.53
C LEU A 117 -19.63 -6.05 -10.74
N ASN A 118 -20.33 -5.23 -11.52
CA ASN A 118 -19.72 -4.49 -12.62
C ASN A 118 -18.68 -3.47 -12.13
N ASN A 119 -18.93 -2.80 -11.01
CA ASN A 119 -17.96 -1.91 -10.38
C ASN A 119 -16.73 -2.68 -9.87
N ALA A 120 -16.92 -3.87 -9.28
CA ALA A 120 -15.82 -4.74 -8.88
C ALA A 120 -14.97 -5.15 -10.10
N LYS A 121 -15.60 -5.51 -11.22
CA LYS A 121 -14.93 -5.83 -12.47
C LYS A 121 -14.12 -4.64 -13.03
N ALA A 122 -14.67 -3.44 -12.97
CA ALA A 122 -13.93 -2.22 -13.33
C ALA A 122 -12.72 -1.99 -12.42
N GLY A 123 -12.84 -2.32 -11.13
CA GLY A 123 -11.73 -2.33 -10.17
C GLY A 123 -10.61 -3.29 -10.57
N LEU A 124 -10.94 -4.54 -10.95
CA LEU A 124 -9.96 -5.52 -11.43
C LEU A 124 -9.21 -5.04 -12.69
N ASN A 125 -9.91 -4.41 -13.63
CA ASN A 125 -9.27 -3.82 -14.80
C ASN A 125 -8.24 -2.73 -14.43
N ASN A 126 -8.50 -1.95 -13.40
CA ASN A 126 -7.53 -0.95 -12.91
C ASN A 126 -6.33 -1.61 -12.23
N VAL A 127 -6.54 -2.70 -11.50
CA VAL A 127 -5.44 -3.51 -10.94
C VAL A 127 -4.58 -4.10 -12.05
N MET A 128 -5.20 -4.67 -13.10
CA MET A 128 -4.47 -5.18 -14.26
C MET A 128 -3.59 -4.10 -14.90
N LYS A 129 -4.13 -2.90 -15.16
CA LYS A 129 -3.33 -1.78 -15.68
C LYS A 129 -2.16 -1.38 -14.78
N PHE A 130 -2.31 -1.50 -13.47
CA PHE A 130 -1.22 -1.24 -12.52
C PHE A 130 -0.13 -2.31 -12.65
N ILE A 131 -0.51 -3.59 -12.79
CA ILE A 131 0.43 -4.70 -12.98
C ILE A 131 1.17 -4.54 -14.31
N ASP A 132 0.46 -4.22 -15.39
CA ASP A 132 1.01 -4.03 -16.74
C ASP A 132 1.99 -2.86 -16.82
N GLY A 133 1.81 -1.85 -16.00
CA GLY A 133 2.66 -0.66 -15.95
C GLY A 133 3.96 -0.85 -15.14
N LYS A 134 4.23 -2.07 -14.60
CA LYS A 134 5.42 -2.40 -13.81
C LYS A 134 6.33 -3.39 -14.53
#